data_dd0ee074c406291cc2862201944fe95c
#
_entry.id   dd0ee074c406291cc2862201944fe95c
#
_cell.length_a   1.000
_cell.length_b   1.000
_cell.length_c   1.000
_cell.angle_alpha   90.00
_cell.angle_beta   90.00
_cell.angle_gamma   90.00
#
_symmetry.space_group_name_H-M   'P 1'
#
loop_
_entity.id
_entity.type
_entity.pdbx_description
1 polymer ?
#
loop_
_entity_poly.entity_id
_entity_poly.type
_entity_poly.pdbx_seq_one_letter_code
_entity_poly.pdbx_strand_id
1 'polypeptide(L)'
;CKEYHMDFNEAKRWYDGYKFKRIQHVYNPKSVIDAMQEREFQSYWISTETYEALKIYIDMNFDGLKDAVVVMLAGGRCVIDTGSFQNDMTTFKSKDDVLTLLVHLGYLAYDGQTREVFIPNEEVRGEFVRSIKNGGWDKLANAIEKSEKLLESTLQQDADTVARGIDEVHMETTSILSYNNENSLSCVMSLAYYLSLIHI
;
A
#
# COMPACT_ATOMS: atom_id res chain seq x y z
N CYS A 1 15.02 -7.91 -18.63
CA CYS A 1 13.69 -8.29 -19.12
C CYS A 1 13.73 -8.89 -20.53
N LYS A 2 14.27 -8.20 -21.54
CA LYS A 2 14.26 -8.71 -22.92
C LYS A 2 14.91 -10.10 -23.06
N GLU A 3 16.06 -10.31 -22.47
CA GLU A 3 16.79 -11.59 -22.50
C GLU A 3 16.03 -12.73 -21.81
N TYR A 4 15.28 -12.41 -20.77
CA TYR A 4 14.49 -13.38 -19.98
C TYR A 4 13.03 -13.49 -20.43
N HIS A 5 12.62 -12.78 -21.50
CA HIS A 5 11.25 -12.73 -22.02
C HIS A 5 10.19 -12.29 -20.97
N MET A 6 10.59 -11.38 -20.08
CA MET A 6 9.71 -10.84 -19.04
C MET A 6 9.28 -9.41 -19.38
N ASP A 7 8.07 -9.03 -18.96
CA ASP A 7 7.54 -7.69 -19.19
C ASP A 7 8.29 -6.66 -18.36
N PHE A 8 8.69 -5.56 -19.01
CA PHE A 8 9.42 -4.48 -18.34
C PHE A 8 8.54 -3.61 -17.44
N ASN A 9 7.28 -3.42 -17.83
CA ASN A 9 6.36 -2.61 -17.05
C ASN A 9 5.98 -3.34 -15.75
N GLU A 10 5.81 -4.67 -15.82
CA GLU A 10 5.63 -5.49 -14.62
C GLU A 10 6.87 -5.43 -13.71
N ALA A 11 8.08 -5.55 -14.25
CA ALA A 11 9.31 -5.41 -13.47
C ALA A 11 9.38 -4.03 -12.78
N LYS A 12 8.95 -2.99 -13.48
CA LYS A 12 8.86 -1.63 -12.95
C LYS A 12 7.85 -1.55 -11.81
N ARG A 13 6.64 -2.09 -12.00
CA ARG A 13 5.58 -2.10 -10.98
C ARG A 13 6.02 -2.83 -9.71
N TRP A 14 6.74 -3.94 -9.85
CA TRP A 14 7.16 -4.77 -8.73
C TRP A 14 8.37 -4.25 -7.96
N TYR A 15 9.36 -3.60 -8.62
CA TYR A 15 10.67 -3.38 -8.02
C TYR A 15 11.23 -1.97 -8.14
N ASP A 16 10.56 -1.07 -8.90
CA ASP A 16 10.93 0.35 -9.01
C ASP A 16 10.29 1.18 -7.89
N GLY A 17 10.46 2.48 -7.94
CA GLY A 17 9.73 3.47 -7.13
C GLY A 17 10.60 4.25 -6.16
N TYR A 18 11.87 3.87 -5.98
CA TYR A 18 12.77 4.68 -5.18
C TYR A 18 13.38 5.80 -6.03
N LYS A 19 13.60 6.94 -5.37
CA LYS A 19 14.26 8.10 -5.96
C LYS A 19 15.52 8.44 -5.17
N PHE A 20 16.58 8.79 -5.86
CA PHE A 20 17.80 9.24 -5.20
C PHE A 20 18.35 10.48 -5.91
N LYS A 21 18.18 11.65 -5.31
CA LYS A 21 18.58 12.94 -5.89
C LYS A 21 18.00 13.15 -7.30
N ARG A 22 18.83 13.00 -8.33
CA ARG A 22 18.44 13.17 -9.74
C ARG A 22 18.04 11.87 -10.42
N ILE A 23 18.23 10.72 -9.75
CA ILE A 23 17.87 9.41 -10.28
C ILE A 23 16.43 9.12 -9.92
N GLN A 24 15.58 8.97 -10.94
CA GLN A 24 14.12 8.81 -10.77
C GLN A 24 13.68 7.35 -10.62
N HIS A 25 14.51 6.41 -11.09
CA HIS A 25 14.20 4.99 -11.12
C HIS A 25 15.32 4.21 -10.46
N VAL A 26 15.07 3.78 -9.23
CA VAL A 26 16.00 2.93 -8.48
C VAL A 26 15.25 1.68 -8.07
N TYR A 27 15.79 0.54 -8.48
CA TYR A 27 15.23 -0.79 -8.27
C TYR A 27 15.94 -1.50 -7.13
N ASN A 28 15.24 -2.41 -6.46
CA ASN A 28 15.92 -3.38 -5.61
C ASN A 28 16.70 -4.38 -6.48
N PRO A 29 18.04 -4.34 -6.50
CA PRO A 29 18.81 -5.16 -7.43
C PRO A 29 18.67 -6.66 -7.14
N LYS A 30 18.53 -7.05 -5.88
CA LYS A 30 18.35 -8.46 -5.49
C LYS A 30 17.04 -9.01 -6.05
N SER A 31 15.94 -8.33 -5.77
CA SER A 31 14.61 -8.75 -6.22
C SER A 31 14.53 -8.83 -7.75
N VAL A 32 15.14 -7.88 -8.46
CA VAL A 32 15.19 -7.92 -9.92
C VAL A 32 15.97 -9.13 -10.43
N ILE A 33 17.10 -9.45 -9.82
CA ILE A 33 17.92 -10.60 -10.22
C ILE A 33 17.15 -11.90 -9.96
N ASP A 34 16.58 -12.07 -8.77
CA ASP A 34 15.83 -13.27 -8.40
C ASP A 34 14.61 -13.45 -9.32
N ALA A 35 13.84 -12.38 -9.59
CA ALA A 35 12.73 -12.42 -10.53
C ALA A 35 13.15 -12.83 -11.94
N MET A 36 14.29 -12.34 -12.43
CA MET A 36 14.78 -12.73 -13.74
C MET A 36 15.21 -14.20 -13.78
N GLN A 37 15.81 -14.71 -12.70
CA GLN A 37 16.24 -16.11 -12.61
C GLN A 37 15.06 -17.07 -12.52
N GLU A 38 14.09 -16.76 -11.65
CA GLU A 38 12.89 -17.58 -11.45
C GLU A 38 11.84 -17.39 -12.56
N ARG A 39 11.96 -16.31 -13.36
CA ARG A 39 11.00 -15.90 -14.40
C ARG A 39 9.59 -15.63 -13.85
N GLU A 40 9.53 -15.13 -12.63
CA GLU A 40 8.28 -14.85 -11.95
C GLU A 40 8.38 -13.50 -11.22
N PHE A 41 7.27 -12.73 -11.25
CA PHE A 41 7.15 -11.50 -10.48
C PHE A 41 6.46 -11.80 -9.15
N GLN A 42 7.21 -11.72 -8.07
CA GLN A 42 6.73 -11.91 -6.71
C GLN A 42 7.61 -11.15 -5.71
N SER A 43 7.27 -11.18 -4.43
CA SER A 43 8.15 -10.63 -3.40
C SER A 43 9.35 -11.55 -3.17
N TYR A 44 10.54 -11.02 -3.40
CA TYR A 44 11.84 -11.62 -3.06
C TYR A 44 12.48 -10.95 -1.84
N TRP A 45 11.78 -10.00 -1.25
CA TRP A 45 12.18 -9.40 0.01
C TRP A 45 12.06 -10.45 1.12
N ILE A 46 13.14 -11.14 1.39
CA ILE A 46 13.18 -12.28 2.32
C ILE A 46 13.03 -11.78 3.76
N SER A 47 12.14 -12.19 4.24
CA SER A 47 10.94 -12.19 4.85
C SER A 47 10.86 -12.56 6.34
N THR A 48 11.84 -12.95 7.07
CA THR A 48 11.68 -13.38 8.45
C THR A 48 11.99 -12.31 9.50
N GLU A 49 13.03 -11.52 9.30
CA GLU A 49 13.38 -10.45 10.25
C GLU A 49 12.72 -9.11 9.90
N THR A 50 12.56 -8.84 8.61
CA THR A 50 12.00 -7.59 8.11
C THR A 50 10.52 -7.41 8.42
N TYR A 51 9.75 -8.47 8.29
CA TYR A 51 8.32 -8.49 8.57
C TYR A 51 8.03 -8.19 10.07
N GLU A 52 8.74 -8.85 10.97
CA GLU A 52 8.56 -8.62 12.41
C GLU A 52 8.96 -7.20 12.79
N ALA A 53 10.02 -6.65 12.19
CA ALA A 53 10.44 -5.28 12.40
C ALA A 53 9.37 -4.28 11.93
N LEU A 54 8.83 -4.45 10.71
CA LEU A 54 7.78 -3.58 10.18
C LEU A 54 6.54 -3.61 11.08
N LYS A 55 6.13 -4.80 11.54
CA LYS A 55 5.02 -4.97 12.45
C LYS A 55 5.22 -4.23 13.77
N ILE A 56 6.40 -4.36 14.38
CA ILE A 56 6.74 -3.66 15.63
C ILE A 56 6.55 -2.14 15.46
N TYR A 57 7.04 -1.55 14.37
CA TYR A 57 6.93 -0.12 14.14
C TYR A 57 5.49 0.32 13.86
N ILE A 58 4.71 -0.46 13.12
CA ILE A 58 3.29 -0.17 12.87
C ILE A 58 2.48 -0.29 14.16
N ASP A 59 2.78 -1.27 15.01
CA ASP A 59 2.08 -1.51 16.27
C ASP A 59 2.39 -0.46 17.36
N MET A 60 3.44 0.35 17.20
CA MET A 60 3.72 1.49 18.09
C MET A 60 2.58 2.49 18.14
N ASN A 61 1.70 2.48 17.14
CA ASN A 61 0.43 3.20 17.10
C ASN A 61 0.50 4.67 17.51
N PHE A 62 1.55 5.38 17.09
CA PHE A 62 1.61 6.84 17.23
C PHE A 62 0.41 7.49 16.55
N ASP A 63 -0.04 8.61 17.13
CA ASP A 63 -1.19 9.34 16.59
C ASP A 63 -1.02 9.67 15.10
N GLY A 64 -1.98 9.26 14.29
CA GLY A 64 -1.98 9.41 12.83
C GLY A 64 -1.07 8.42 12.06
N LEU A 65 -0.34 7.50 12.72
CA LEU A 65 0.49 6.53 12.02
C LEU A 65 -0.35 5.54 11.21
N LYS A 66 -1.44 5.06 11.79
CA LYS A 66 -2.37 4.14 11.11
C LYS A 66 -2.98 4.78 9.89
N ASP A 67 -3.46 6.02 10.03
CA ASP A 67 -4.04 6.76 8.91
C ASP A 67 -3.04 6.96 7.77
N ALA A 68 -1.79 7.29 8.10
CA ALA A 68 -0.71 7.42 7.12
C ALA A 68 -0.46 6.10 6.36
N VAL A 69 -0.43 4.97 7.07
CA VAL A 69 -0.26 3.65 6.45
C VAL A 69 -1.44 3.31 5.53
N VAL A 70 -2.68 3.60 5.96
CA VAL A 70 -3.88 3.41 5.13
C VAL A 70 -3.81 4.22 3.85
N VAL A 71 -3.49 5.51 3.96
CA VAL A 71 -3.34 6.40 2.80
C VAL A 71 -2.28 5.87 1.83
N MET A 72 -1.14 5.42 2.35
CA MET A 72 -0.07 4.90 1.49
C MET A 72 -0.41 3.55 0.85
N LEU A 73 -1.13 2.67 1.55
CA LEU A 73 -1.61 1.40 0.98
C LEU A 73 -2.63 1.62 -0.14
N ALA A 74 -3.40 2.70 -0.02
CA ALA A 74 -4.30 3.16 -1.08
C ALA A 74 -3.57 3.96 -2.19
N GLY A 75 -2.22 3.91 -2.27
CA GLY A 75 -1.41 4.59 -3.28
C GLY A 75 -1.20 6.08 -3.05
N GLY A 76 -1.71 6.62 -1.95
CA GLY A 76 -1.50 8.00 -1.57
C GLY A 76 -0.10 8.27 -1.01
N ARG A 77 0.13 9.52 -0.62
CA ARG A 77 1.39 10.00 -0.06
C ARG A 77 1.15 10.76 1.23
N CYS A 78 2.11 10.73 2.13
CA CYS A 78 2.02 11.43 3.41
C CYS A 78 3.20 12.39 3.59
N VAL A 79 2.90 13.64 3.89
CA VAL A 79 3.93 14.62 4.25
C VAL A 79 4.49 14.29 5.62
N ILE A 80 5.82 14.28 5.75
CA ILE A 80 6.52 14.07 7.01
C ILE A 80 7.56 15.15 7.28
N ASP A 81 7.86 15.37 8.54
CA ASP A 81 9.02 16.16 8.98
C ASP A 81 10.16 15.23 9.39
N THR A 82 11.19 15.17 8.56
CA THR A 82 12.39 14.37 8.83
C THR A 82 13.37 15.04 9.79
N GLY A 83 13.14 16.30 10.17
CA GLY A 83 14.05 17.10 10.99
C GLY A 83 14.06 16.69 12.46
N SER A 84 13.03 16.04 12.96
CA SER A 84 12.93 15.56 14.34
C SER A 84 13.64 14.22 14.57
N PHE A 85 13.91 13.45 13.51
CA PHE A 85 14.49 12.13 13.61
C PHE A 85 15.95 12.15 14.04
N GLN A 86 16.25 11.57 15.20
CA GLN A 86 17.59 11.59 15.81
C GLN A 86 18.48 10.39 15.45
N ASN A 87 18.13 9.61 14.44
CA ASN A 87 18.87 8.40 14.04
C ASN A 87 19.09 7.39 15.18
N ASP A 88 18.24 7.45 16.19
CA ASP A 88 18.22 6.55 17.34
C ASP A 88 16.98 5.65 17.20
N MET A 89 17.21 4.34 17.05
CA MET A 89 16.13 3.35 16.89
C MET A 89 15.30 3.14 18.16
N THR A 90 15.62 3.81 19.26
CA THR A 90 15.00 3.60 20.56
C THR A 90 14.09 4.74 21.02
N THR A 91 14.21 5.93 20.44
CA THR A 91 13.49 7.13 20.90
C THR A 91 12.59 7.72 19.82
N PHE A 92 11.48 7.04 19.53
CA PHE A 92 10.43 7.61 18.67
C PHE A 92 9.50 8.51 19.48
N LYS A 93 9.21 9.70 18.97
CA LYS A 93 8.32 10.68 19.59
C LYS A 93 7.06 10.93 18.79
N SER A 94 7.07 10.57 17.51
CA SER A 94 5.97 10.85 16.57
C SER A 94 5.88 9.79 15.48
N LYS A 95 4.76 9.83 14.72
CA LYS A 95 4.63 9.03 13.50
C LYS A 95 5.72 9.37 12.48
N ASP A 96 6.17 10.62 12.42
CA ASP A 96 7.16 11.07 11.45
C ASP A 96 8.53 10.43 11.69
N ASP A 97 8.88 10.20 12.96
CA ASP A 97 10.11 9.47 13.33
C ASP A 97 10.04 8.01 12.85
N VAL A 98 8.89 7.34 13.05
CA VAL A 98 8.68 5.97 12.59
C VAL A 98 8.71 5.90 11.06
N LEU A 99 7.99 6.79 10.38
CA LEU A 99 7.96 6.83 8.92
C LEU A 99 9.35 7.16 8.34
N THR A 100 10.11 8.04 8.98
CA THR A 100 11.50 8.34 8.59
C THR A 100 12.40 7.09 8.75
N LEU A 101 12.25 6.35 9.84
CA LEU A 101 12.97 5.08 9.99
C LEU A 101 12.61 4.09 8.90
N LEU A 102 11.33 3.96 8.55
CA LEU A 102 10.88 3.06 7.47
C LEU A 102 11.47 3.46 6.10
N VAL A 103 11.73 4.77 5.87
CA VAL A 103 12.49 5.21 4.69
C VAL A 103 13.95 4.72 4.76
N HIS A 104 14.61 4.85 5.91
CA HIS A 104 15.99 4.37 6.08
C HIS A 104 16.13 2.86 5.93
N LEU A 105 15.12 2.12 6.34
CA LEU A 105 15.07 0.66 6.19
C LEU A 105 14.65 0.21 4.78
N GLY A 106 14.24 1.15 3.92
CA GLY A 106 13.84 0.86 2.54
C GLY A 106 12.39 0.40 2.37
N TYR A 107 11.55 0.46 3.42
CA TYR A 107 10.11 0.16 3.32
C TYR A 107 9.32 1.28 2.66
N LEU A 108 9.78 2.52 2.79
CA LEU A 108 9.14 3.67 2.18
C LEU A 108 10.12 4.39 1.25
N ALA A 109 9.59 4.96 0.19
CA ALA A 109 10.28 5.93 -0.62
C ALA A 109 10.00 7.33 -0.09
N TYR A 110 10.95 8.25 -0.27
CA TYR A 110 10.86 9.64 0.12
C TYR A 110 11.10 10.57 -1.07
N ASP A 111 10.21 11.50 -1.26
CA ASP A 111 10.38 12.59 -2.23
C ASP A 111 10.83 13.86 -1.49
N GLY A 112 12.11 14.21 -1.61
CA GLY A 112 12.67 15.37 -0.94
C GLY A 112 12.16 16.72 -1.46
N GLN A 113 11.49 16.79 -2.60
CA GLN A 113 10.91 18.01 -3.13
C GLN A 113 9.56 18.32 -2.48
N THR A 114 8.72 17.30 -2.32
CA THR A 114 7.39 17.41 -1.70
C THR A 114 7.39 17.09 -0.22
N ARG A 115 8.49 16.53 0.30
CA ARG A 115 8.63 15.99 1.67
C ARG A 115 7.63 14.88 1.97
N GLU A 116 7.29 14.08 0.97
CA GLU A 116 6.33 13.03 1.08
C GLU A 116 6.97 11.66 1.11
N VAL A 117 6.38 10.76 1.91
CA VAL A 117 6.67 9.33 1.90
C VAL A 117 5.54 8.56 1.24
N PHE A 118 5.88 7.45 0.62
CA PHE A 118 4.94 6.55 -0.03
C PHE A 118 5.52 5.13 -0.14
N ILE A 119 4.65 4.15 -0.36
CA ILE A 119 5.05 2.77 -0.65
C ILE A 119 5.55 2.72 -2.10
N PRO A 120 6.80 2.29 -2.34
CA PRO A 120 7.44 2.45 -3.64
C PRO A 120 6.90 1.51 -4.73
N ASN A 121 6.49 0.29 -4.36
CA ASN A 121 6.18 -0.77 -5.32
C ASN A 121 5.35 -1.90 -4.72
N GLU A 122 4.91 -2.84 -5.57
CA GLU A 122 4.06 -3.97 -5.16
C GLU A 122 4.77 -4.94 -4.21
N GLU A 123 6.08 -5.13 -4.34
CA GLU A 123 6.83 -5.99 -3.43
C GLU A 123 6.70 -5.51 -1.98
N VAL A 124 6.97 -4.23 -1.75
CA VAL A 124 6.89 -3.62 -0.42
C VAL A 124 5.43 -3.49 0.03
N ARG A 125 4.51 -3.20 -0.90
CA ARG A 125 3.09 -3.14 -0.60
C ARG A 125 2.57 -4.45 -0.02
N GLY A 126 2.97 -5.57 -0.61
CA GLY A 126 2.63 -6.90 -0.10
C GLY A 126 3.12 -7.14 1.33
N GLU A 127 4.29 -6.61 1.71
CA GLU A 127 4.81 -6.70 3.08
C GLU A 127 3.96 -5.89 4.08
N PHE A 128 3.54 -4.67 3.71
CA PHE A 128 2.63 -3.88 4.53
C PHE A 128 1.28 -4.59 4.73
N VAL A 129 0.69 -5.14 3.67
CA VAL A 129 -0.58 -5.88 3.76
C VAL A 129 -0.44 -7.08 4.68
N ARG A 130 0.64 -7.87 4.56
CA ARG A 130 0.93 -9.01 5.45
C ARG A 130 1.09 -8.58 6.91
N SER A 131 1.81 -7.49 7.15
CA SER A 131 2.03 -6.95 8.50
C SER A 131 0.73 -6.52 9.16
N ILE A 132 -0.17 -5.91 8.39
CA ILE A 132 -1.49 -5.48 8.86
C ILE A 132 -2.39 -6.67 9.18
N LYS A 133 -2.44 -7.69 8.32
CA LYS A 133 -3.23 -8.91 8.55
C LYS A 133 -2.87 -9.59 9.87
N ASN A 134 -1.58 -9.67 10.18
CA ASN A 134 -1.10 -10.32 11.40
C ASN A 134 -1.10 -9.39 12.62
N GLY A 135 -1.30 -8.08 12.44
CA GLY A 135 -1.31 -7.04 13.48
C GLY A 135 -2.70 -6.73 14.07
N GLY A 136 -3.75 -7.51 13.72
CA GLY A 136 -5.12 -7.25 14.23
C GLY A 136 -5.86 -6.14 13.45
N TRP A 137 -5.41 -5.84 12.25
CA TRP A 137 -6.06 -4.89 11.34
C TRP A 137 -6.87 -5.61 10.25
N ASP A 138 -7.37 -6.81 10.55
CA ASP A 138 -8.04 -7.68 9.58
C ASP A 138 -9.17 -6.98 8.82
N LYS A 139 -9.94 -6.11 9.49
CA LYS A 139 -11.02 -5.36 8.86
C LYS A 139 -10.50 -4.43 7.76
N LEU A 140 -9.37 -3.76 8.00
CA LEU A 140 -8.76 -2.87 7.03
C LEU A 140 -8.14 -3.65 5.87
N ALA A 141 -7.41 -4.73 6.16
CA ALA A 141 -6.83 -5.58 5.14
C ALA A 141 -7.91 -6.16 4.21
N ASN A 142 -9.00 -6.64 4.80
CA ASN A 142 -10.15 -7.15 4.03
C ASN A 142 -10.82 -6.05 3.19
N ALA A 143 -10.93 -4.82 3.71
CA ALA A 143 -11.51 -3.70 2.96
C ALA A 143 -10.63 -3.33 1.75
N ILE A 144 -9.31 -3.33 1.91
CA ILE A 144 -8.37 -3.08 0.81
C ILE A 144 -8.53 -4.15 -0.27
N GLU A 145 -8.50 -5.44 0.11
CA GLU A 145 -8.64 -6.55 -0.84
C GLU A 145 -9.98 -6.54 -1.57
N LYS A 146 -11.07 -6.24 -0.86
CA LYS A 146 -12.40 -6.11 -1.47
C LYS A 146 -12.44 -4.98 -2.50
N SER A 147 -11.89 -3.83 -2.16
CA SER A 147 -11.84 -2.66 -3.05
C SER A 147 -11.01 -2.92 -4.30
N GLU A 148 -9.85 -3.58 -4.17
CA GLU A 148 -8.99 -3.95 -5.31
C GLU A 148 -9.68 -4.95 -6.24
N LYS A 149 -10.28 -6.00 -5.67
CA LYS A 149 -11.03 -6.99 -6.44
C LYS A 149 -12.19 -6.36 -7.19
N LEU A 150 -12.88 -5.41 -6.55
CA LEU A 150 -13.99 -4.69 -7.17
C LEU A 150 -13.51 -3.85 -8.36
N LEU A 151 -12.39 -3.13 -8.21
CA LEU A 151 -11.79 -2.36 -9.30
C LEU A 151 -11.36 -3.27 -10.46
N GLU A 152 -10.66 -4.36 -10.17
CA GLU A 152 -10.24 -5.32 -11.18
C GLU A 152 -11.42 -5.90 -11.95
N SER A 153 -12.46 -6.34 -11.23
CA SER A 153 -13.69 -6.86 -11.85
C SER A 153 -14.39 -5.81 -12.72
N THR A 154 -14.36 -4.54 -12.31
CA THR A 154 -14.90 -3.43 -13.09
C THR A 154 -14.13 -3.23 -14.39
N LEU A 155 -12.80 -3.27 -14.34
CA LEU A 155 -11.95 -3.14 -15.52
C LEU A 155 -12.10 -4.33 -16.48
N GLN A 156 -12.37 -5.53 -15.93
CA GLN A 156 -12.64 -6.76 -16.69
C GLN A 156 -14.09 -6.85 -17.20
N GLN A 157 -14.95 -5.87 -16.86
CA GLN A 157 -16.38 -5.84 -17.20
C GLN A 157 -17.18 -7.04 -16.64
N ASP A 158 -16.75 -7.60 -15.51
CA ASP A 158 -17.48 -8.64 -14.78
C ASP A 158 -18.59 -8.01 -13.91
N ALA A 159 -19.74 -7.79 -14.56
CA ALA A 159 -20.88 -7.12 -13.94
C ALA A 159 -21.43 -7.88 -12.71
N ASP A 160 -21.39 -9.21 -12.72
CA ASP A 160 -21.92 -10.04 -11.64
C ASP A 160 -21.06 -9.95 -10.38
N THR A 161 -19.74 -9.93 -10.54
CA THR A 161 -18.80 -9.75 -9.41
C THR A 161 -18.85 -8.33 -8.88
N VAL A 162 -18.97 -7.33 -9.75
CA VAL A 162 -19.16 -5.93 -9.36
C VAL A 162 -20.46 -5.74 -8.57
N ALA A 163 -21.59 -6.25 -9.06
CA ALA A 163 -22.87 -6.15 -8.37
C ALA A 163 -22.80 -6.77 -6.96
N ARG A 164 -22.27 -7.98 -6.85
CA ARG A 164 -22.10 -8.64 -5.52
C ARG A 164 -21.20 -7.85 -4.57
N GLY A 165 -20.07 -7.31 -5.06
CA GLY A 165 -19.17 -6.53 -4.22
C GLY A 165 -19.81 -5.24 -3.71
N ILE A 166 -20.60 -4.57 -4.54
CA ILE A 166 -21.36 -3.36 -4.13
C ILE A 166 -22.45 -3.73 -3.12
N ASP A 167 -23.17 -4.82 -3.33
CA ASP A 167 -24.19 -5.32 -2.41
C ASP A 167 -23.59 -5.65 -1.02
N GLU A 168 -22.42 -6.30 -0.98
CA GLU A 168 -21.71 -6.57 0.29
C GLU A 168 -21.38 -5.28 1.04
N VAL A 169 -20.80 -4.28 0.38
CA VAL A 169 -20.49 -2.99 1.01
C VAL A 169 -21.75 -2.28 1.47
N HIS A 170 -22.82 -2.35 0.66
CA HIS A 170 -24.13 -1.78 1.01
C HIS A 170 -24.70 -2.45 2.27
N MET A 171 -24.71 -3.77 2.36
CA MET A 171 -25.18 -4.50 3.52
C MET A 171 -24.38 -4.22 4.80
N GLU A 172 -23.06 -3.98 4.67
CA GLU A 172 -22.19 -3.65 5.80
C GLU A 172 -22.35 -2.21 6.30
N THR A 173 -22.71 -1.27 5.42
CA THR A 173 -22.64 0.16 5.72
C THR A 173 -23.99 0.85 5.86
N THR A 174 -25.06 0.28 5.33
CA THR A 174 -26.36 0.93 5.24
C THR A 174 -27.47 0.16 5.94
N SER A 175 -28.26 0.86 6.76
CA SER A 175 -29.55 0.34 7.23
C SER A 175 -30.56 0.34 6.07
N ILE A 176 -31.29 -0.75 5.92
CA ILE A 176 -32.31 -0.99 4.85
C ILE A 176 -33.29 0.19 4.70
N LEU A 177 -33.48 1.00 5.75
CA LEU A 177 -34.43 2.10 5.76
C LEU A 177 -33.92 3.43 5.16
N SER A 178 -32.62 3.54 4.85
CA SER A 178 -32.03 4.78 4.34
C SER A 178 -31.73 4.78 2.84
N TYR A 179 -32.15 3.77 2.11
CA TYR A 179 -31.65 3.44 0.77
C TYR A 179 -32.46 4.00 -0.42
N ASN A 180 -33.26 4.99 -0.29
CA ASN A 180 -34.17 5.39 -1.37
C ASN A 180 -33.77 6.68 -2.12
N ASN A 181 -32.49 7.04 -2.18
CA ASN A 181 -32.10 8.20 -2.97
C ASN A 181 -30.72 8.05 -3.62
N GLU A 182 -30.50 8.81 -4.68
CA GLU A 182 -29.28 8.86 -5.47
C GLU A 182 -28.03 9.16 -4.64
N ASN A 183 -28.16 9.98 -3.59
CA ASN A 183 -27.04 10.32 -2.70
C ASN A 183 -26.57 9.10 -1.89
N SER A 184 -27.48 8.27 -1.44
CA SER A 184 -27.14 7.04 -0.70
C SER A 184 -26.42 6.05 -1.58
N LEU A 185 -26.85 5.87 -2.83
CA LEU A 185 -26.18 5.01 -3.79
C LEU A 185 -24.78 5.55 -4.14
N SER A 186 -24.65 6.85 -4.37
CA SER A 186 -23.36 7.50 -4.62
C SER A 186 -22.40 7.32 -3.44
N CYS A 187 -22.90 7.39 -2.21
CA CYS A 187 -22.11 7.16 -1.00
C CYS A 187 -21.62 5.70 -0.93
N VAL A 188 -22.49 4.72 -1.19
CA VAL A 188 -22.09 3.29 -1.23
C VAL A 188 -21.05 3.02 -2.29
N MET A 189 -21.23 3.57 -3.50
CA MET A 189 -20.26 3.44 -4.59
C MET A 189 -18.91 4.05 -4.21
N SER A 190 -18.92 5.25 -3.61
CA SER A 190 -17.70 5.90 -3.15
C SER A 190 -16.99 5.10 -2.07
N LEU A 191 -17.72 4.49 -1.14
CA LEU A 191 -17.14 3.63 -0.10
C LEU A 191 -16.58 2.33 -0.69
N ALA A 192 -17.29 1.70 -1.62
CA ALA A 192 -16.86 0.46 -2.25
C ALA A 192 -15.54 0.59 -3.01
N TYR A 193 -15.34 1.73 -3.68
CA TYR A 193 -14.13 2.04 -4.45
C TYR A 193 -13.14 2.95 -3.72
N TYR A 194 -13.41 3.32 -2.47
CA TYR A 194 -12.67 4.37 -1.76
C TYR A 194 -11.17 4.17 -1.81
N LEU A 195 -10.70 2.95 -1.57
CA LEU A 195 -9.28 2.63 -1.55
C LEU A 195 -8.69 2.45 -2.96
N SER A 196 -9.53 2.25 -3.99
CA SER A 196 -9.11 2.09 -5.38
C SER A 196 -9.12 3.39 -6.16
N LEU A 197 -10.01 4.34 -5.81
CA LEU A 197 -10.13 5.64 -6.49
C LEU A 197 -8.95 6.59 -6.22
N ILE A 198 -8.16 6.31 -5.21
CA ILE A 198 -6.94 7.09 -4.90
C ILE A 198 -5.82 6.80 -5.93
N HIS A 199 -5.98 5.73 -6.75
CA HIS A 199 -5.01 5.32 -7.78
C HIS A 199 -5.28 5.89 -9.18
N ILE A 200 -6.37 6.59 -9.39
CA ILE A 200 -6.73 7.23 -10.65
C ILE A 200 -6.47 8.73 -10.58
#